data_da64a5e012d0376156350c377d6da270
#
_entry.id   da64a5e012d0376156350c377d6da270
#
_cell.length_a   1.000
_cell.length_b   1.000
_cell.length_c   1.000
_cell.angle_alpha   90.00
_cell.angle_beta   90.00
_cell.angle_gamma   90.00
#
_symmetry.space_group_name_H-M   'P 1'
#
loop_
_entity.id
_entity.type
_entity.pdbx_description
1 polymer ?
#
loop_
_entity_poly.entity_id
_entity_poly.type
_entity_poly.pdbx_seq_one_letter_code
_entity_poly.pdbx_strand_id
1 'polypeptide(L)'
;MEISQQISDLRKKSLLHGVEFEWIESDELERPYRDLLLHQRDMTSTLARFHGAEISLKILQERSEGDFYLREVLLSAGPKVVEYGLIEVAVNHLEESLRNKILSGEEPLGGILNDSGLDYHSQPVGFFQIESRKFTPDFFPFAGGKF
;
A
#
# COMPACT_ATOMS: atom_id res chain seq x y z
N MET A 1 -2.78 20.03 8.49
CA MET A 1 -1.51 19.25 8.59
C MET A 1 -0.95 19.06 7.20
N GLU A 2 0.31 19.35 7.01
CA GLU A 2 0.96 19.17 5.72
C GLU A 2 1.10 17.67 5.36
N ILE A 3 1.03 17.37 4.07
CA ILE A 3 1.14 15.99 3.57
C ILE A 3 2.44 15.33 4.05
N SER A 4 3.56 16.06 4.03
CA SER A 4 4.84 15.55 4.51
C SER A 4 4.80 15.11 5.96
N GLN A 5 4.08 15.83 6.80
CA GLN A 5 3.92 15.48 8.21
C GLN A 5 3.03 14.25 8.38
N GLN A 6 1.95 14.16 7.61
CA GLN A 6 1.08 12.99 7.63
C GLN A 6 1.83 11.72 7.24
N ILE A 7 2.64 11.80 6.20
CA ILE A 7 3.48 10.67 5.75
C ILE A 7 4.50 10.30 6.81
N SER A 8 5.14 11.29 7.42
CA SER A 8 6.11 11.06 8.51
C SER A 8 5.45 10.36 9.70
N ASP A 9 4.27 10.82 10.11
CA ASP A 9 3.55 10.23 11.24
C ASP A 9 3.11 8.80 10.93
N LEU A 10 2.61 8.55 9.73
CA LEU A 10 2.21 7.22 9.31
C LEU A 10 3.42 6.27 9.28
N ARG A 11 4.54 6.73 8.74
CA ARG A 11 5.77 5.93 8.66
C ARG A 11 6.31 5.53 10.02
N LYS A 12 6.20 6.38 11.04
CA LYS A 12 6.62 6.07 12.40
C LYS A 12 5.87 4.88 12.99
N LYS A 13 4.65 4.64 12.52
CA LYS A 13 3.81 3.52 12.95
C LYS A 13 4.14 2.22 12.21
N SER A 14 5.00 2.27 11.22
CA SER A 14 5.28 1.15 10.32
C SER A 14 6.56 0.41 10.68
N LEU A 15 6.72 -0.78 10.12
CA LEU A 15 7.97 -1.53 10.18
C LEU A 15 9.09 -0.84 9.39
N LEU A 16 8.76 0.16 8.59
CA LEU A 16 9.72 0.98 7.84
C LEU A 16 10.24 2.19 8.63
N HIS A 17 9.89 2.32 9.91
CA HIS A 17 10.42 3.41 10.71
C HIS A 17 11.95 3.35 10.74
N GLY A 18 12.60 4.50 10.58
CA GLY A 18 14.06 4.55 10.53
C GLY A 18 14.70 4.20 9.19
N VAL A 19 13.92 3.73 8.22
CA VAL A 19 14.42 3.48 6.86
C VAL A 19 14.56 4.82 6.13
N GLU A 20 15.72 5.04 5.54
CA GLU A 20 15.96 6.23 4.73
C GLU A 20 15.32 6.10 3.36
N PHE A 21 14.72 7.17 2.88
CA PHE A 21 14.15 7.23 1.54
C PHE A 21 14.45 8.58 0.90
N GLU A 22 14.43 8.60 -0.42
CA GLU A 22 14.66 9.78 -1.24
C GLU A 22 13.39 10.12 -2.00
N TRP A 23 12.91 11.36 -1.87
CA TRP A 23 11.79 11.85 -2.69
C TRP A 23 12.24 12.00 -4.13
N ILE A 24 11.40 11.57 -5.05
CA ILE A 24 11.66 11.69 -6.48
C ILE A 24 10.46 12.33 -7.17
N GLU A 25 10.72 12.97 -8.30
CA GLU A 25 9.66 13.54 -9.14
C GLU A 25 9.03 12.43 -10.00
N SER A 26 7.78 12.65 -10.41
CA SER A 26 7.07 11.66 -11.21
C SER A 26 7.76 11.32 -12.53
N ASP A 27 8.48 12.26 -13.13
CA ASP A 27 9.23 12.04 -14.36
C ASP A 27 10.52 11.22 -14.16
N GLU A 28 10.98 11.08 -12.92
CA GLU A 28 12.10 10.23 -12.56
C GLU A 28 11.72 8.75 -12.37
N LEU A 29 10.41 8.45 -12.34
CA LEU A 29 9.95 7.07 -12.24
C LEU A 29 10.26 6.29 -13.52
N GLU A 30 11.01 5.22 -13.38
CA GLU A 30 11.32 4.31 -14.48
C GLU A 30 10.21 3.25 -14.63
N ARG A 31 10.07 2.71 -15.84
CA ARG A 31 9.17 1.58 -16.08
C ARG A 31 9.77 0.29 -15.51
N PRO A 32 8.96 -0.60 -14.95
CA PRO A 32 7.49 -0.60 -14.89
C PRO A 32 6.89 0.24 -13.77
N TYR A 33 7.69 0.78 -12.86
CA TYR A 33 7.21 1.49 -11.68
C TYR A 33 6.36 2.70 -12.02
N ARG A 34 6.69 3.40 -13.09
CA ARG A 34 5.89 4.53 -13.59
C ARG A 34 4.46 4.11 -13.87
N ASP A 35 4.28 3.01 -14.59
CA ASP A 35 2.95 2.51 -14.95
C ASP A 35 2.19 1.96 -13.75
N LEU A 36 2.92 1.42 -12.77
CA LEU A 36 2.33 0.84 -11.56
C LEU A 36 1.93 1.90 -10.52
N LEU A 37 2.63 3.02 -10.47
CA LEU A 37 2.45 4.02 -9.41
C LEU A 37 1.77 5.29 -9.88
N LEU A 38 1.99 5.71 -11.13
CA LEU A 38 1.48 6.97 -11.65
C LEU A 38 0.12 6.75 -12.36
N HIS A 39 -0.94 6.60 -11.56
CA HIS A 39 -2.31 6.44 -12.06
C HIS A 39 -3.31 6.84 -10.97
N GLN A 40 -4.57 6.87 -11.32
CA GLN A 40 -5.68 7.19 -10.40
C GLN A 40 -6.58 5.98 -10.13
N ARG A 41 -6.12 4.78 -10.50
CA ARG A 41 -6.83 3.53 -10.26
C ARG A 41 -6.39 2.92 -8.94
N ASP A 42 -7.13 1.91 -8.46
CA ASP A 42 -6.69 1.16 -7.29
C ASP A 42 -5.46 0.31 -7.61
N MET A 43 -4.61 0.14 -6.62
CA MET A 43 -3.35 -0.60 -6.78
C MET A 43 -3.60 -2.09 -7.00
N THR A 44 -4.61 -2.67 -6.34
CA THR A 44 -4.89 -4.10 -6.44
C THR A 44 -5.18 -4.53 -7.88
N SER A 45 -6.09 -3.83 -8.56
CA SER A 45 -6.43 -4.11 -9.96
C SER A 45 -5.24 -3.87 -10.89
N THR A 46 -4.47 -2.82 -10.62
CA THR A 46 -3.30 -2.47 -11.41
C THR A 46 -2.24 -3.57 -11.33
N LEU A 47 -1.96 -4.07 -10.13
CA LEU A 47 -1.02 -5.17 -9.93
C LEU A 47 -1.52 -6.48 -10.54
N ALA A 48 -2.81 -6.79 -10.38
CA ALA A 48 -3.40 -8.00 -10.95
C ALA A 48 -3.28 -8.01 -12.47
N ARG A 49 -3.54 -6.89 -13.11
CA ARG A 49 -3.43 -6.75 -14.56
C ARG A 49 -1.99 -6.86 -15.03
N PHE A 50 -1.08 -6.19 -14.34
CA PHE A 50 0.34 -6.21 -14.69
C PHE A 50 0.95 -7.61 -14.57
N HIS A 51 0.64 -8.32 -13.50
CA HIS A 51 1.21 -9.65 -13.23
C HIS A 51 0.40 -10.80 -13.83
N GLY A 52 -0.80 -10.51 -14.36
CA GLY A 52 -1.68 -11.54 -14.90
C GLY A 52 -2.12 -12.57 -13.88
N ALA A 53 -2.30 -12.17 -12.63
CA ALA A 53 -2.64 -13.05 -11.54
C ALA A 53 -3.51 -12.35 -10.50
N GLU A 54 -4.30 -13.12 -9.77
CA GLU A 54 -5.06 -12.61 -8.64
C GLU A 54 -4.11 -12.17 -7.52
N ILE A 55 -4.45 -11.07 -6.85
CA ILE A 55 -3.64 -10.50 -5.78
C ILE A 55 -4.18 -10.99 -4.44
N SER A 56 -3.30 -11.58 -3.64
CA SER A 56 -3.59 -12.04 -2.28
C SER A 56 -2.93 -11.13 -1.25
N LEU A 57 -3.45 -11.19 -0.03
CA LEU A 57 -3.08 -10.32 1.08
C LEU A 57 -2.49 -11.12 2.22
N LYS A 58 -1.36 -10.64 2.77
CA LYS A 58 -0.84 -11.10 4.06
C LYS A 58 -0.69 -9.88 4.97
N ILE A 59 -1.32 -9.92 6.14
CA ILE A 59 -1.19 -8.87 7.13
C ILE A 59 0.07 -9.08 7.96
N LEU A 60 0.93 -8.08 8.01
CA LEU A 60 2.13 -8.08 8.85
C LEU A 60 1.82 -7.56 10.25
N GLN A 61 1.02 -6.50 10.33
CA GLN A 61 0.46 -6.00 11.60
C GLN A 61 -0.79 -5.19 11.31
N GLU A 62 -1.66 -5.13 12.31
CA GLU A 62 -2.87 -4.31 12.25
C GLU A 62 -3.22 -3.79 13.64
N ARG A 63 -3.89 -2.64 13.68
CA ARG A 63 -4.40 -2.06 14.91
C ARG A 63 -5.48 -1.04 14.64
N SER A 64 -6.35 -0.84 15.62
CA SER A 64 -7.34 0.24 15.61
C SER A 64 -6.94 1.30 16.61
N GLU A 65 -6.97 2.57 16.18
CA GLU A 65 -6.69 3.72 17.02
C GLU A 65 -7.80 4.75 16.81
N GLY A 66 -8.67 4.93 17.82
CA GLY A 66 -9.82 5.84 17.70
C GLY A 66 -10.71 5.45 16.53
N ASP A 67 -10.89 6.38 15.59
CA ASP A 67 -11.74 6.18 14.41
C ASP A 67 -11.00 5.50 13.24
N PHE A 68 -9.74 5.20 13.40
CA PHE A 68 -8.88 4.70 12.34
C PHE A 68 -8.48 3.25 12.53
N TYR A 69 -8.41 2.54 11.42
CA TYR A 69 -7.83 1.21 11.33
C TYR A 69 -6.57 1.28 10.47
N LEU A 70 -5.48 0.79 11.02
CA LEU A 70 -4.18 0.76 10.34
C LEU A 70 -3.78 -0.68 10.10
N ARG A 71 -3.29 -0.98 8.90
CA ARG A 71 -2.68 -2.28 8.62
C ARG A 71 -1.47 -2.15 7.71
N GLU A 72 -0.46 -2.95 7.99
CA GLU A 72 0.69 -3.17 7.13
C GLU A 72 0.54 -4.52 6.47
N VAL A 73 0.74 -4.56 5.16
CA VAL A 73 0.42 -5.73 4.37
C VAL A 73 1.50 -6.03 3.34
N LEU A 74 1.56 -7.30 2.94
CA LEU A 74 2.22 -7.70 1.71
C LEU A 74 1.15 -8.15 0.73
N LEU A 75 1.25 -7.68 -0.50
CA LEU A 75 0.43 -8.14 -1.61
C LEU A 75 1.26 -9.07 -2.48
N SER A 76 0.65 -10.18 -2.89
CA SER A 76 1.33 -11.20 -3.69
C SER A 76 0.53 -11.53 -4.94
N ALA A 77 1.23 -11.76 -6.05
CA ALA A 77 0.70 -12.31 -7.29
C ALA A 77 1.18 -13.76 -7.37
N GLY A 78 0.31 -14.71 -7.08
CA GLY A 78 0.72 -16.09 -6.88
C GLY A 78 1.75 -16.19 -5.74
N PRO A 79 2.90 -16.86 -5.95
CA PRO A 79 3.92 -17.00 -4.91
C PRO A 79 4.82 -15.77 -4.75
N LYS A 80 4.69 -14.77 -5.62
CA LYS A 80 5.60 -13.63 -5.66
C LYS A 80 5.02 -12.44 -4.90
N VAL A 81 5.78 -11.92 -3.93
CA VAL A 81 5.45 -10.65 -3.26
C VAL A 81 5.71 -9.51 -4.23
N VAL A 82 4.71 -8.67 -4.46
CA VAL A 82 4.77 -7.59 -5.45
C VAL A 82 4.61 -6.20 -4.86
N GLU A 83 4.11 -6.10 -3.64
CA GLU A 83 3.94 -4.80 -2.98
C GLU A 83 3.98 -4.95 -1.47
N TYR A 84 4.59 -3.98 -0.82
CA TYR A 84 4.42 -3.70 0.59
C TYR A 84 3.49 -2.48 0.71
N GLY A 85 2.49 -2.57 1.55
CA GLY A 85 1.53 -1.50 1.74
C GLY A 85 1.32 -1.16 3.21
N LEU A 86 1.16 0.13 3.47
CA LEU A 86 0.72 0.63 4.77
C LEU A 86 -0.50 1.50 4.52
N ILE A 87 -1.62 1.14 5.13
CA ILE A 87 -2.86 1.90 4.97
C ILE A 87 -3.45 2.28 6.31
N GLU A 88 -4.08 3.45 6.33
CA GLU A 88 -4.87 3.94 7.44
C GLU A 88 -6.24 4.32 6.91
N VAL A 89 -7.28 3.75 7.49
CA VAL A 89 -8.65 3.91 7.01
C VAL A 89 -9.54 4.46 8.13
N ALA A 90 -10.28 5.50 7.83
CA ALA A 90 -11.29 6.07 8.73
C ALA A 90 -12.55 5.22 8.69
N VAL A 91 -12.52 4.06 9.36
CA VAL A 91 -13.56 3.03 9.23
C VAL A 91 -14.91 3.42 9.80
N ASN A 92 -14.94 4.35 10.77
CA ASN A 92 -16.19 4.78 11.39
C ASN A 92 -17.09 5.62 10.46
N HIS A 93 -16.54 6.08 9.34
CA HIS A 93 -17.29 6.83 8.32
C HIS A 93 -17.85 5.91 7.23
N LEU A 94 -17.62 4.61 7.32
CA LEU A 94 -18.06 3.64 6.32
C LEU A 94 -19.30 2.88 6.80
N GLU A 95 -20.07 2.37 5.84
CA GLU A 95 -21.17 1.48 6.15
C GLU A 95 -20.67 0.23 6.88
N GLU A 96 -21.50 -0.32 7.76
CA GLU A 96 -21.13 -1.45 8.61
C GLU A 96 -20.63 -2.65 7.81
N SER A 97 -21.31 -3.00 6.73
CA SER A 97 -20.90 -4.13 5.89
C SER A 97 -19.53 -3.95 5.27
N LEU A 98 -19.25 -2.74 4.78
CA LEU A 98 -17.97 -2.40 4.19
C LEU A 98 -16.86 -2.38 5.25
N ARG A 99 -17.14 -1.75 6.39
CA ARG A 99 -16.23 -1.73 7.53
C ARG A 99 -15.85 -3.14 7.99
N ASN A 100 -16.82 -4.02 8.10
CA ASN A 100 -16.59 -5.40 8.54
C ASN A 100 -15.71 -6.17 7.56
N LYS A 101 -15.88 -5.98 6.25
CA LYS A 101 -14.99 -6.58 5.24
C LYS A 101 -13.55 -6.10 5.38
N ILE A 102 -13.37 -4.80 5.58
CA ILE A 102 -12.02 -4.22 5.76
C ILE A 102 -11.37 -4.78 7.02
N LEU A 103 -12.11 -4.80 8.13
CA LEU A 103 -11.60 -5.27 9.42
C LEU A 103 -11.36 -6.78 9.46
N SER A 104 -11.98 -7.56 8.58
CA SER A 104 -11.75 -9.01 8.50
C SER A 104 -10.31 -9.36 8.09
N GLY A 105 -9.64 -8.48 7.36
CA GLY A 105 -8.26 -8.68 6.96
C GLY A 105 -8.05 -9.76 5.89
N GLU A 106 -9.10 -10.17 5.21
CA GLU A 106 -9.05 -11.29 4.24
C GLU A 106 -8.75 -10.83 2.82
N GLU A 107 -9.10 -9.60 2.46
CA GLU A 107 -9.01 -9.11 1.09
C GLU A 107 -8.26 -7.79 1.01
N PRO A 108 -7.56 -7.52 -0.11
CA PRO A 108 -6.97 -6.20 -0.38
C PRO A 108 -8.04 -5.11 -0.42
N LEU A 109 -7.68 -3.91 0.05
CA LEU A 109 -8.61 -2.79 0.13
C LEU A 109 -9.21 -2.42 -1.23
N GLY A 110 -8.39 -2.38 -2.27
CA GLY A 110 -8.87 -2.04 -3.62
C GLY A 110 -9.94 -2.98 -4.13
N GLY A 111 -9.78 -4.28 -3.87
CA GLY A 111 -10.79 -5.28 -4.23
C GLY A 111 -12.11 -5.04 -3.50
N ILE A 112 -12.05 -4.78 -2.19
CA ILE A 112 -13.23 -4.50 -1.39
C ILE A 112 -13.96 -3.26 -1.91
N LEU A 113 -13.23 -2.18 -2.18
CA LEU A 113 -13.82 -0.92 -2.66
C LEU A 113 -14.47 -1.09 -4.04
N ASN A 114 -13.82 -1.82 -4.94
CA ASN A 114 -14.37 -2.08 -6.27
C ASN A 114 -15.66 -2.88 -6.22
N ASP A 115 -15.72 -3.89 -5.34
CA ASP A 115 -16.89 -4.75 -5.20
C ASP A 115 -18.04 -4.08 -4.44
N SER A 116 -17.76 -3.04 -3.65
CA SER A 116 -18.75 -2.37 -2.83
C SER A 116 -19.71 -1.46 -3.59
N GLY A 117 -19.35 -1.05 -4.81
CA GLY A 117 -20.11 -0.07 -5.56
C GLY A 117 -19.92 1.36 -5.06
N LEU A 118 -19.03 1.58 -4.09
CA LEU A 118 -18.72 2.91 -3.56
C LEU A 118 -18.03 3.74 -4.65
N ASP A 119 -18.50 4.97 -4.84
CA ASP A 119 -17.84 5.92 -5.72
C ASP A 119 -16.62 6.51 -4.99
N TYR A 120 -15.44 6.15 -5.46
CA TYR A 120 -14.19 6.63 -4.87
C TYR A 120 -13.16 6.93 -5.97
N HIS A 121 -12.17 7.72 -5.61
CA HIS A 121 -11.04 8.01 -6.49
C HIS A 121 -9.73 7.93 -5.72
N SER A 122 -8.64 7.69 -6.43
CA SER A 122 -7.30 7.63 -5.89
C SER A 122 -6.43 8.71 -6.52
N GLN A 123 -5.60 9.35 -5.71
CA GLN A 123 -4.70 10.40 -6.18
C GLN A 123 -3.33 10.25 -5.54
N PRO A 124 -2.27 10.02 -6.34
CA PRO A 124 -0.91 10.05 -5.82
C PRO A 124 -0.56 11.45 -5.30
N VAL A 125 0.14 11.52 -4.17
CA VAL A 125 0.57 12.79 -3.56
C VAL A 125 2.08 12.96 -3.56
N GLY A 126 2.83 11.91 -3.84
CA GLY A 126 4.28 11.96 -3.92
C GLY A 126 4.88 10.60 -4.16
N PHE A 127 6.15 10.59 -4.56
CA PHE A 127 6.89 9.36 -4.85
C PHE A 127 8.24 9.40 -4.14
N PHE A 128 8.70 8.24 -3.73
CA PHE A 128 10.02 8.09 -3.13
C PHE A 128 10.62 6.74 -3.48
N GLN A 129 11.92 6.62 -3.33
CA GLN A 129 12.62 5.37 -3.54
C GLN A 129 13.48 5.02 -2.32
N ILE A 130 13.66 3.73 -2.12
CA ILE A 130 14.50 3.16 -1.06
C ILE A 130 15.52 2.25 -1.73
N GLU A 131 16.79 2.36 -1.34
CA GLU A 131 17.81 1.43 -1.81
C GLU A 131 17.68 0.12 -1.04
N SER A 132 17.49 -0.99 -1.76
CA SER A 132 17.30 -2.31 -1.14
C SER A 132 18.49 -2.78 -0.31
N ARG A 133 19.70 -2.34 -0.64
CA ARG A 133 20.91 -2.68 0.15
C ARG A 133 20.90 -2.04 1.54
N LYS A 134 20.13 -0.96 1.74
CA LYS A 134 19.96 -0.27 3.03
C LYS A 134 18.73 -0.75 3.78
N PHE A 135 17.95 -1.62 3.15
CA PHE A 135 16.68 -2.09 3.67
C PHE A 135 16.56 -3.57 3.36
N THR A 136 16.80 -4.40 4.37
CA THR A 136 16.77 -5.86 4.24
C THR A 136 15.75 -6.47 5.21
N PRO A 137 14.46 -6.14 5.06
CA PRO A 137 13.47 -6.78 5.90
C PRO A 137 13.29 -8.24 5.50
N ASP A 138 13.13 -9.11 6.48
CA ASP A 138 12.97 -10.55 6.25
C ASP A 138 11.75 -10.87 5.38
N PHE A 139 10.77 -9.97 5.34
CA PHE A 139 9.55 -10.17 4.57
C PHE A 139 9.67 -9.80 3.08
N PHE A 140 10.75 -9.14 2.65
CA PHE A 140 11.01 -8.90 1.22
C PHE A 140 11.98 -9.96 0.69
N PRO A 141 11.53 -10.79 -0.26
CA PRO A 141 12.34 -11.93 -0.73
C PRO A 141 13.42 -11.55 -1.73
N PHE A 142 13.57 -10.27 -2.11
CA PHE A 142 14.61 -9.88 -3.06
C PHE A 142 15.71 -9.09 -2.38
N ALA A 143 16.92 -9.50 -2.63
CA ALA A 143 18.11 -8.76 -2.25
C ALA A 143 18.65 -8.04 -3.50
N GLY A 144 18.93 -6.75 -3.37
CA GLY A 144 19.48 -5.92 -4.44
C GLY A 144 18.39 -5.29 -5.32
N GLY A 145 18.59 -4.04 -5.70
CA GLY A 145 17.65 -3.27 -6.50
C GLY A 145 17.06 -2.08 -5.76
N LYS A 146 16.07 -1.43 -6.37
CA LYS A 146 15.35 -0.28 -5.79
C LYS A 146 13.87 -0.58 -5.68
N PHE A 147 13.23 0.02 -4.68
CA PHE A 147 11.79 -0.05 -4.49
C PHE A 147 11.15 1.30 -4.78
#